data_2e8dfede195cd09b460d329db5dfb553
#
_entry.id   2e8dfede195cd09b460d329db5dfb553
#
_cell.length_a   1.000
_cell.length_b   1.000
_cell.length_c   1.000
_cell.angle_alpha   90.00
_cell.angle_beta   90.00
_cell.angle_gamma   90.00
#
_symmetry.space_group_name_H-M   'P 1'
#
loop_
_entity.id
_entity.type
_entity.pdbx_description
1 polymer ?
#
loop_
_entity_poly.entity_id
_entity_poly.type
_entity_poly.pdbx_seq_one_letter_code
_entity_poly.pdbx_strand_id
1 'polypeptide(L)'
;MEHNFKWKNDGRTKIMIGCGTRPEIIRLAAVIKRCREYFDCCVVYYNQNWDRNLSTVFWEDFELKNTFGEYGPDILVPVVGENLGVTCGNILGRSYELLSELQPEGYLVLGDTNSCLSAISAKRLHSPLFHMEAGNRCKDECLPEETNRRIVDVISDVNMCYSEFARKYLADTGVPKERTYQTGSPMAEVLHMNLEKIQKSDVLERLGLEKDKYILLSAHREENIDSEKNFLSLFTAINALAEKYDMPILYSCHPRSKHRLEKSGFQLDPRVRVNEPLGFNDYNKLQMNALAIVSDSGTLPEESSFYLSIGHPIAAVCIRTSTERPEALEAGDFILAGITTRELLNATDMAIEMKQKGVLGKPCPDYVDETVSMKVVRIIQGYVNVVNKMVWRKY
;
A
#
# COMPACT_ATOMS: atom_id res chain seq x y z
N MET A 1 13.83 -9.73 -23.38
CA MET A 1 13.73 -8.34 -22.85
C MET A 1 15.13 -7.83 -22.56
N GLU A 2 15.51 -6.61 -23.00
CA GLU A 2 16.86 -6.12 -22.72
C GLU A 2 16.97 -5.62 -21.28
N HIS A 3 17.85 -6.19 -20.50
CA HIS A 3 18.28 -5.75 -19.17
C HIS A 3 19.72 -6.15 -18.89
N ASN A 4 20.39 -5.44 -17.99
CA ASN A 4 21.79 -5.68 -17.63
C ASN A 4 21.95 -6.46 -16.31
N PHE A 5 20.85 -6.82 -15.66
CA PHE A 5 20.90 -7.53 -14.39
C PHE A 5 21.53 -8.93 -14.55
N LYS A 6 22.39 -9.26 -13.58
CA LYS A 6 22.97 -10.62 -13.43
C LYS A 6 23.02 -10.98 -11.96
N TRP A 7 22.67 -12.21 -11.63
CA TRP A 7 22.86 -12.76 -10.30
C TRP A 7 24.33 -12.66 -9.87
N LYS A 8 24.57 -12.31 -8.61
CA LYS A 8 25.94 -12.28 -8.05
C LYS A 8 26.55 -13.67 -7.95
N ASN A 9 25.71 -14.70 -7.82
CA ASN A 9 26.09 -16.10 -7.65
C ASN A 9 27.06 -16.29 -6.46
N ASP A 10 26.80 -15.59 -5.36
CA ASP A 10 27.63 -15.58 -4.15
C ASP A 10 27.25 -16.68 -3.13
N GLY A 11 26.44 -17.65 -3.56
CA GLY A 11 25.98 -18.79 -2.75
C GLY A 11 24.70 -18.50 -1.96
N ARG A 12 24.19 -17.26 -1.97
CA ARG A 12 22.89 -16.94 -1.37
C ARG A 12 21.74 -17.34 -2.28
N THR A 13 20.58 -17.62 -1.66
CA THR A 13 19.35 -17.95 -2.38
C THR A 13 18.93 -16.79 -3.30
N LYS A 14 18.58 -17.11 -4.55
CA LYS A 14 18.17 -16.15 -5.57
C LYS A 14 16.70 -15.81 -5.42
N ILE A 15 16.39 -14.62 -4.96
CA ILE A 15 15.01 -14.16 -4.75
C ILE A 15 14.69 -13.00 -5.68
N MET A 16 13.60 -13.14 -6.42
CA MET A 16 13.05 -12.05 -7.22
C MET A 16 11.80 -11.48 -6.55
N ILE A 17 11.72 -10.15 -6.48
CA ILE A 17 10.57 -9.42 -5.94
C ILE A 17 9.90 -8.66 -7.08
N GLY A 18 8.61 -8.93 -7.31
CA GLY A 18 7.79 -8.23 -8.30
C GLY A 18 6.92 -7.16 -7.64
N CYS A 19 6.94 -5.94 -8.17
CA CYS A 19 6.05 -4.85 -7.78
C CYS A 19 5.73 -3.96 -9.00
N GLY A 20 4.71 -3.12 -8.94
CA GLY A 20 4.31 -2.32 -10.11
C GLY A 20 3.70 -0.96 -9.78
N THR A 21 3.51 -0.64 -8.49
CA THR A 21 2.91 0.62 -8.06
C THR A 21 3.65 1.26 -6.90
N ARG A 22 3.41 2.54 -6.67
CA ARG A 22 4.01 3.30 -5.56
C ARG A 22 3.66 2.71 -4.17
N PRO A 23 2.40 2.36 -3.87
CA PRO A 23 2.06 1.73 -2.59
C PRO A 23 2.83 0.43 -2.33
N GLU A 24 3.11 -0.35 -3.38
CA GLU A 24 3.93 -1.55 -3.25
C GLU A 24 5.39 -1.22 -2.92
N ILE A 25 5.99 -0.20 -3.57
CA ILE A 25 7.36 0.24 -3.25
C ILE A 25 7.45 0.64 -1.78
N ILE A 26 6.50 1.45 -1.29
CA ILE A 26 6.45 1.90 0.10
C ILE A 26 6.42 0.69 1.06
N ARG A 27 5.45 -0.20 0.87
CA ARG A 27 5.25 -1.36 1.75
C ARG A 27 6.40 -2.38 1.67
N LEU A 28 7.02 -2.52 0.50
CA LEU A 28 8.15 -3.41 0.30
C LEU A 28 9.49 -2.81 0.72
N ALA A 29 9.58 -1.52 1.04
CA ALA A 29 10.86 -0.85 1.26
C ALA A 29 11.75 -1.55 2.31
N ALA A 30 11.20 -1.86 3.49
CA ALA A 30 11.92 -2.59 4.53
C ALA A 30 12.26 -4.02 4.10
N VAL A 31 11.32 -4.71 3.41
CA VAL A 31 11.50 -6.08 2.92
C VAL A 31 12.58 -6.15 1.84
N ILE A 32 12.60 -5.21 0.89
CA ILE A 32 13.63 -5.13 -0.15
C ILE A 32 15.01 -4.95 0.48
N LYS A 33 15.17 -4.01 1.43
CA LYS A 33 16.44 -3.81 2.14
C LYS A 33 16.89 -5.10 2.81
N ARG A 34 15.99 -5.77 3.53
CA ARG A 34 16.29 -7.01 4.25
C ARG A 34 16.60 -8.18 3.31
N CYS A 35 15.87 -8.30 2.20
CA CYS A 35 16.16 -9.32 1.18
C CYS A 35 17.53 -9.12 0.55
N ARG A 36 17.95 -7.88 0.30
CA ARG A 36 19.30 -7.58 -0.22
C ARG A 36 20.43 -7.94 0.74
N GLU A 37 20.17 -7.91 2.05
CA GLU A 37 21.16 -8.35 3.06
C GLU A 37 21.38 -9.87 3.03
N TYR A 38 20.30 -10.65 2.92
CA TYR A 38 20.32 -12.10 3.14
C TYR A 38 20.24 -12.93 1.86
N PHE A 39 19.79 -12.37 0.75
CA PHE A 39 19.60 -13.05 -0.53
C PHE A 39 20.40 -12.40 -1.65
N ASP A 40 20.67 -13.17 -2.70
CA ASP A 40 20.96 -12.61 -4.02
C ASP A 40 19.61 -12.14 -4.59
N CYS A 41 19.35 -10.82 -4.47
CA CYS A 41 18.00 -10.26 -4.63
C CYS A 41 17.90 -9.41 -5.90
N CYS A 42 16.86 -9.67 -6.70
CA CYS A 42 16.47 -8.92 -7.88
C CYS A 42 15.10 -8.27 -7.66
N VAL A 43 14.99 -6.96 -7.83
CA VAL A 43 13.73 -6.22 -7.76
C VAL A 43 13.28 -5.85 -9.16
N VAL A 44 12.08 -6.32 -9.53
CA VAL A 44 11.46 -6.06 -10.84
C VAL A 44 10.28 -5.12 -10.65
N TYR A 45 10.28 -4.02 -11.39
CA TYR A 45 9.19 -3.06 -11.39
C TYR A 45 8.39 -3.14 -12.70
N TYR A 46 7.17 -3.66 -12.61
CA TYR A 46 6.20 -3.70 -13.71
C TYR A 46 5.51 -2.36 -13.81
N ASN A 47 6.12 -1.44 -14.56
CA ASN A 47 5.66 -0.06 -14.63
C ASN A 47 4.27 0.04 -15.25
N GLN A 48 3.27 0.27 -14.41
CA GLN A 48 1.86 0.45 -14.79
C GLN A 48 1.48 1.92 -15.02
N ASN A 49 2.39 2.86 -14.80
CA ASN A 49 2.13 4.30 -14.97
C ASN A 49 2.99 4.89 -16.09
N TRP A 50 2.42 5.81 -16.85
CA TRP A 50 3.12 6.57 -17.90
C TRP A 50 4.15 7.55 -17.34
N ASP A 51 3.96 8.05 -16.13
CA ASP A 51 4.81 9.08 -15.53
C ASP A 51 5.95 8.43 -14.73
N ARG A 52 7.12 8.37 -15.38
CA ARG A 52 8.36 7.84 -14.78
C ARG A 52 8.82 8.66 -13.56
N ASN A 53 8.57 9.97 -13.55
CA ASN A 53 9.11 10.87 -12.51
C ASN A 53 8.43 10.62 -11.15
N LEU A 54 7.16 10.21 -11.14
CA LEU A 54 6.43 9.94 -9.90
C LEU A 54 6.88 8.66 -9.15
N SER A 55 7.57 7.73 -9.81
CA SER A 55 8.08 6.52 -9.14
C SER A 55 9.50 6.70 -8.59
N THR A 56 10.33 7.52 -9.24
CA THR A 56 11.75 7.71 -8.87
C THR A 56 11.89 8.27 -7.46
N VAL A 57 11.04 9.23 -7.08
CA VAL A 57 11.06 9.87 -5.76
C VAL A 57 10.97 8.84 -4.61
N PHE A 58 10.16 7.79 -4.75
CA PHE A 58 10.01 6.79 -3.68
C PHE A 58 11.23 5.87 -3.55
N TRP A 59 11.91 5.55 -4.64
CA TRP A 59 13.18 4.82 -4.56
C TRP A 59 14.26 5.63 -3.83
N GLU A 60 14.29 6.95 -4.04
CA GLU A 60 15.19 7.88 -3.37
C GLU A 60 14.79 8.08 -1.90
N ASP A 61 13.51 8.36 -1.59
CA ASP A 61 12.99 8.57 -0.23
C ASP A 61 13.35 7.41 0.70
N PHE A 62 13.21 6.17 0.19
CA PHE A 62 13.52 4.96 0.93
C PHE A 62 14.97 4.46 0.76
N GLU A 63 15.81 5.19 0.01
CA GLU A 63 17.20 4.80 -0.26
C GLU A 63 17.34 3.39 -0.85
N LEU A 64 16.42 3.04 -1.75
CA LEU A 64 16.39 1.75 -2.42
C LEU A 64 17.26 1.77 -3.68
N LYS A 65 18.52 1.35 -3.51
CA LYS A 65 19.45 1.25 -4.63
C LYS A 65 19.36 -0.12 -5.29
N ASN A 66 19.43 -0.13 -6.62
CA ASN A 66 19.56 -1.35 -7.41
C ASN A 66 20.97 -1.96 -7.28
N THR A 67 21.21 -3.06 -7.96
CA THR A 67 22.52 -3.75 -7.97
C THR A 67 23.64 -2.95 -8.64
N PHE A 68 23.29 -1.89 -9.36
CA PHE A 68 24.25 -0.96 -10.00
C PHE A 68 24.57 0.26 -9.13
N GLY A 69 23.94 0.38 -7.95
CA GLY A 69 24.13 1.51 -7.02
C GLY A 69 23.23 2.72 -7.29
N GLU A 70 22.32 2.66 -8.25
CA GLU A 70 21.37 3.71 -8.59
C GLU A 70 20.06 3.53 -7.84
N TYR A 71 19.35 4.62 -7.55
CA TYR A 71 18.00 4.55 -6.97
C TYR A 71 16.99 4.04 -8.00
N GLY A 72 16.39 2.88 -7.71
CA GLY A 72 15.45 2.25 -8.63
C GLY A 72 15.39 0.72 -8.52
N PRO A 73 14.57 0.08 -9.36
CA PRO A 73 14.53 -1.37 -9.49
C PRO A 73 15.78 -1.89 -10.22
N ASP A 74 16.06 -3.18 -10.10
CA ASP A 74 17.10 -3.82 -10.90
C ASP A 74 16.68 -3.99 -12.36
N ILE A 75 15.37 -4.23 -12.56
CA ILE A 75 14.79 -4.37 -13.90
C ILE A 75 13.48 -3.58 -13.97
N LEU A 76 13.38 -2.69 -14.95
CA LEU A 76 12.16 -1.97 -15.29
C LEU A 76 11.47 -2.68 -16.47
N VAL A 77 10.22 -3.10 -16.25
CA VAL A 77 9.41 -3.78 -17.26
C VAL A 77 8.22 -2.88 -17.66
N PRO A 78 8.24 -2.25 -18.85
CA PRO A 78 7.10 -1.47 -19.32
C PRO A 78 5.96 -2.43 -19.68
N VAL A 79 4.79 -2.31 -19.03
CA VAL A 79 3.65 -3.21 -19.23
C VAL A 79 2.39 -2.50 -19.72
N VAL A 80 2.36 -1.18 -19.71
CA VAL A 80 1.17 -0.40 -20.10
C VAL A 80 0.78 -0.72 -21.54
N GLY A 81 -0.47 -1.11 -21.73
CA GLY A 81 -1.10 -1.33 -23.02
C GLY A 81 -2.21 -0.32 -23.29
N GLU A 82 -2.85 -0.43 -24.43
CA GLU A 82 -3.97 0.44 -24.84
C GLU A 82 -5.23 0.28 -23.96
N ASN A 83 -5.34 -0.85 -23.27
CA ASN A 83 -6.42 -1.13 -22.32
C ASN A 83 -5.93 -2.08 -21.22
N LEU A 84 -6.78 -2.31 -20.22
CA LEU A 84 -6.47 -3.16 -19.08
C LEU A 84 -6.13 -4.60 -19.50
N GLY A 85 -6.85 -5.17 -20.46
CA GLY A 85 -6.60 -6.54 -20.93
C GLY A 85 -5.20 -6.69 -21.55
N VAL A 86 -4.78 -5.73 -22.37
CA VAL A 86 -3.43 -5.71 -22.96
C VAL A 86 -2.37 -5.53 -21.87
N THR A 87 -2.62 -4.65 -20.89
CA THR A 87 -1.70 -4.46 -19.76
C THR A 87 -1.51 -5.76 -18.96
N CYS A 88 -2.59 -6.44 -18.61
CA CYS A 88 -2.52 -7.74 -17.92
C CYS A 88 -1.81 -8.80 -18.78
N GLY A 89 -2.09 -8.87 -20.07
CA GLY A 89 -1.40 -9.75 -21.02
C GLY A 89 0.10 -9.47 -21.08
N ASN A 90 0.50 -8.21 -21.11
CA ASN A 90 1.91 -7.79 -21.07
C ASN A 90 2.60 -8.22 -19.78
N ILE A 91 1.94 -8.05 -18.62
CA ILE A 91 2.47 -8.51 -17.33
C ILE A 91 2.76 -10.01 -17.40
N LEU A 92 1.78 -10.83 -17.82
CA LEU A 92 1.93 -12.28 -17.91
C LEU A 92 3.05 -12.69 -18.87
N GLY A 93 3.04 -12.18 -20.10
CA GLY A 93 4.03 -12.55 -21.11
C GLY A 93 5.44 -12.15 -20.70
N ARG A 94 5.64 -10.90 -20.32
CA ARG A 94 6.98 -10.38 -19.97
C ARG A 94 7.51 -10.96 -18.67
N SER A 95 6.66 -11.20 -17.67
CA SER A 95 7.09 -11.89 -16.45
C SER A 95 7.49 -13.35 -16.73
N TYR A 96 6.80 -14.05 -17.63
CA TYR A 96 7.15 -15.41 -18.02
C TYR A 96 8.52 -15.48 -18.69
N GLU A 97 8.77 -14.59 -19.65
CA GLU A 97 10.08 -14.48 -20.32
C GLU A 97 11.20 -14.22 -19.31
N LEU A 98 11.03 -13.21 -18.44
CA LEU A 98 12.03 -12.80 -17.45
C LEU A 98 12.31 -13.91 -16.42
N LEU A 99 11.28 -14.55 -15.89
CA LEU A 99 11.43 -15.64 -14.93
C LEU A 99 12.06 -16.87 -15.56
N SER A 100 11.77 -17.16 -16.84
CA SER A 100 12.41 -18.26 -17.60
C SER A 100 13.90 -18.00 -17.82
N GLU A 101 14.27 -16.75 -18.07
CA GLU A 101 15.67 -16.36 -18.27
C GLU A 101 16.46 -16.38 -16.97
N LEU A 102 15.96 -15.72 -15.91
CA LEU A 102 16.68 -15.51 -14.67
C LEU A 102 16.58 -16.67 -13.67
N GLN A 103 15.57 -17.51 -13.78
CA GLN A 103 15.34 -18.71 -12.96
C GLN A 103 15.56 -18.47 -11.45
N PRO A 104 14.83 -17.56 -10.80
CA PRO A 104 14.95 -17.35 -9.36
C PRO A 104 14.52 -18.59 -8.58
N GLU A 105 15.14 -18.82 -7.42
CA GLU A 105 14.78 -19.90 -6.50
C GLU A 105 13.51 -19.58 -5.70
N GLY A 106 13.10 -18.31 -5.63
CA GLY A 106 11.82 -17.88 -5.07
C GLY A 106 11.36 -16.55 -5.66
N TYR A 107 10.03 -16.40 -5.72
CA TYR A 107 9.38 -15.20 -6.23
C TYR A 107 8.42 -14.62 -5.19
N LEU A 108 8.60 -13.34 -4.86
CA LEU A 108 7.79 -12.62 -3.90
C LEU A 108 6.93 -11.56 -4.60
N VAL A 109 5.64 -11.54 -4.28
CA VAL A 109 4.71 -10.48 -4.65
C VAL A 109 3.99 -9.93 -3.43
N LEU A 110 3.49 -8.70 -3.51
CA LEU A 110 2.72 -8.06 -2.44
C LEU A 110 1.38 -7.56 -2.99
N GLY A 111 0.31 -7.86 -2.27
CA GLY A 111 -1.01 -7.27 -2.51
C GLY A 111 -1.68 -7.77 -3.78
N ASP A 112 -2.38 -6.88 -4.44
CA ASP A 112 -3.45 -7.20 -5.38
C ASP A 112 -3.50 -6.32 -6.63
N THR A 113 -2.54 -5.42 -6.82
CA THR A 113 -2.46 -4.64 -8.05
C THR A 113 -2.18 -5.55 -9.24
N ASN A 114 -2.35 -5.08 -10.48
CA ASN A 114 -2.16 -5.93 -11.65
C ASN A 114 -0.76 -6.57 -11.72
N SER A 115 0.27 -5.96 -11.14
CA SER A 115 1.63 -6.54 -11.06
C SER A 115 1.66 -7.91 -10.39
N CYS A 116 0.77 -8.17 -9.42
CA CYS A 116 0.70 -9.45 -8.73
C CYS A 116 0.32 -10.62 -9.65
N LEU A 117 -0.30 -10.35 -10.82
CA LEU A 117 -0.61 -11.39 -11.83
C LEU A 117 0.65 -12.05 -12.39
N SER A 118 1.83 -11.43 -12.29
CA SER A 118 3.12 -12.06 -12.57
C SER A 118 3.37 -13.34 -11.75
N ALA A 119 2.67 -13.50 -10.63
CA ALA A 119 2.64 -14.73 -9.83
C ALA A 119 2.18 -15.97 -10.64
N ILE A 120 1.29 -15.79 -11.61
CA ILE A 120 0.84 -16.88 -12.50
C ILE A 120 2.02 -17.42 -13.28
N SER A 121 2.89 -16.56 -13.81
CA SER A 121 4.09 -16.97 -14.54
C SER A 121 5.08 -17.71 -13.64
N ALA A 122 5.33 -17.22 -12.42
CA ALA A 122 6.17 -17.89 -11.44
C ALA A 122 5.64 -19.29 -11.10
N LYS A 123 4.32 -19.40 -10.88
CA LYS A 123 3.67 -20.68 -10.60
C LYS A 123 3.80 -21.66 -11.75
N ARG A 124 3.64 -21.20 -13.00
CA ARG A 124 3.78 -22.04 -14.21
C ARG A 124 5.21 -22.52 -14.46
N LEU A 125 6.19 -21.75 -14.00
CA LEU A 125 7.62 -22.09 -14.08
C LEU A 125 8.12 -22.87 -12.86
N HIS A 126 7.22 -23.25 -11.94
CA HIS A 126 7.54 -23.97 -10.72
C HIS A 126 8.55 -23.23 -9.81
N SER A 127 8.53 -21.91 -9.83
CA SER A 127 9.26 -21.10 -8.86
C SER A 127 8.46 -21.00 -7.56
N PRO A 128 9.03 -21.31 -6.39
CA PRO A 128 8.38 -21.10 -5.10
C PRO A 128 7.80 -19.72 -4.97
N LEU A 129 6.49 -19.62 -4.76
CA LEU A 129 5.74 -18.37 -4.80
C LEU A 129 5.30 -17.94 -3.40
N PHE A 130 5.69 -16.72 -3.02
CA PHE A 130 5.39 -16.08 -1.76
C PHE A 130 4.49 -14.87 -1.98
N HIS A 131 3.39 -14.77 -1.23
CA HIS A 131 2.44 -13.66 -1.33
C HIS A 131 2.29 -12.94 0.00
N MET A 132 2.69 -11.68 0.07
CA MET A 132 2.42 -10.77 1.19
C MET A 132 1.08 -10.07 1.02
N GLU A 133 0.48 -9.63 2.13
CA GLU A 133 -0.87 -9.03 2.16
C GLU A 133 -1.96 -10.02 1.73
N ALA A 134 -1.70 -11.31 1.90
CA ALA A 134 -2.60 -12.38 1.51
C ALA A 134 -3.85 -12.41 2.40
N GLY A 135 -4.99 -12.76 1.82
CA GLY A 135 -6.23 -12.99 2.56
C GLY A 135 -7.07 -11.75 2.87
N ASN A 136 -6.64 -10.56 2.49
CA ASN A 136 -7.47 -9.37 2.63
C ASN A 136 -8.74 -9.47 1.76
N ARG A 137 -9.87 -8.99 2.27
CA ARG A 137 -11.17 -8.99 1.57
C ARG A 137 -11.95 -7.71 1.86
N CYS A 138 -12.45 -7.07 0.82
CA CYS A 138 -13.37 -5.92 0.95
C CYS A 138 -14.84 -6.27 0.62
N LYS A 139 -15.09 -7.47 0.09
CA LYS A 139 -16.42 -7.93 -0.36
C LYS A 139 -17.05 -7.08 -1.47
N ASP A 140 -16.27 -6.26 -2.16
CA ASP A 140 -16.67 -5.50 -3.31
C ASP A 140 -16.05 -6.11 -4.57
N GLU A 141 -16.83 -6.92 -5.29
CA GLU A 141 -16.37 -7.61 -6.50
C GLU A 141 -16.26 -6.68 -7.73
N CYS A 142 -16.70 -5.43 -7.61
CA CYS A 142 -16.48 -4.43 -8.65
C CYS A 142 -15.01 -3.95 -8.69
N LEU A 143 -14.26 -4.18 -7.63
CA LEU A 143 -12.85 -3.82 -7.58
C LEU A 143 -11.99 -4.87 -8.31
N PRO A 144 -11.20 -4.48 -9.33
CA PRO A 144 -10.28 -5.40 -10.02
C PRO A 144 -9.32 -6.11 -9.06
N GLU A 145 -8.91 -5.42 -8.01
CA GLU A 145 -8.03 -5.91 -6.97
C GLU A 145 -8.62 -7.11 -6.22
N GLU A 146 -9.95 -7.16 -6.04
CA GLU A 146 -10.58 -8.31 -5.37
C GLU A 146 -10.43 -9.60 -6.19
N THR A 147 -10.51 -9.51 -7.51
CA THR A 147 -10.24 -10.63 -8.41
C THR A 147 -8.77 -11.05 -8.34
N ASN A 148 -7.85 -10.09 -8.44
CA ASN A 148 -6.42 -10.35 -8.44
C ASN A 148 -5.97 -11.05 -7.15
N ARG A 149 -6.40 -10.53 -5.98
CA ARG A 149 -6.00 -11.11 -4.67
C ARG A 149 -6.47 -12.55 -4.50
N ARG A 150 -7.72 -12.85 -4.92
CA ARG A 150 -8.24 -14.22 -4.87
C ARG A 150 -7.43 -15.18 -5.73
N ILE A 151 -7.05 -14.76 -6.93
CA ILE A 151 -6.20 -15.58 -7.82
C ILE A 151 -4.86 -15.85 -7.14
N VAL A 152 -4.19 -14.81 -6.67
CA VAL A 152 -2.83 -14.92 -6.12
C VAL A 152 -2.81 -15.69 -4.80
N ASP A 153 -3.80 -15.48 -3.92
CA ASP A 153 -3.96 -16.24 -2.68
C ASP A 153 -4.01 -17.75 -2.93
N VAL A 154 -4.82 -18.18 -3.92
CA VAL A 154 -5.02 -19.61 -4.21
C VAL A 154 -3.80 -20.25 -4.83
N ILE A 155 -3.10 -19.55 -5.72
CA ILE A 155 -1.95 -20.13 -6.44
C ILE A 155 -0.64 -20.05 -5.66
N SER A 156 -0.56 -19.20 -4.64
CA SER A 156 0.67 -19.02 -3.84
C SER A 156 1.03 -20.25 -3.03
N ASP A 157 2.33 -20.54 -2.98
CA ASP A 157 2.83 -21.68 -2.19
C ASP A 157 2.88 -21.34 -0.70
N VAL A 158 3.17 -20.08 -0.38
CA VAL A 158 3.18 -19.54 0.98
C VAL A 158 2.47 -18.20 1.01
N ASN A 159 1.45 -18.09 1.86
CA ASN A 159 0.70 -16.87 2.10
C ASN A 159 1.12 -16.21 3.42
N MET A 160 1.43 -14.92 3.36
CA MET A 160 1.82 -14.09 4.50
C MET A 160 0.75 -13.02 4.72
N CYS A 161 -0.12 -13.28 5.71
CA CYS A 161 -1.24 -12.42 6.05
C CYS A 161 -0.81 -11.31 6.99
N TYR A 162 -1.48 -10.17 6.95
CA TYR A 162 -1.27 -9.13 7.94
C TYR A 162 -1.93 -9.49 9.27
N SER A 163 -3.16 -10.00 9.22
CA SER A 163 -3.99 -10.21 10.40
C SER A 163 -4.53 -11.63 10.52
N GLU A 164 -5.05 -11.96 11.71
CA GLU A 164 -5.79 -13.20 11.94
C GLU A 164 -7.10 -13.24 11.14
N PHE A 165 -7.74 -12.09 10.89
CA PHE A 165 -8.92 -12.02 10.01
C PHE A 165 -8.59 -12.51 8.60
N ALA A 166 -7.50 -11.99 8.02
CA ALA A 166 -7.03 -12.41 6.70
C ALA A 166 -6.69 -13.90 6.67
N ARG A 167 -6.01 -14.42 7.71
CA ARG A 167 -5.70 -15.85 7.83
C ARG A 167 -6.96 -16.72 7.87
N LYS A 168 -7.99 -16.30 8.59
CA LYS A 168 -9.28 -17.01 8.63
C LYS A 168 -9.96 -17.05 7.26
N TYR A 169 -9.98 -15.93 6.54
CA TYR A 169 -10.52 -15.89 5.19
C TYR A 169 -9.83 -16.88 4.24
N LEU A 170 -8.50 -16.99 4.33
CA LEU A 170 -7.76 -17.98 3.53
C LEU A 170 -8.12 -19.41 3.93
N ALA A 171 -8.22 -19.69 5.21
CA ALA A 171 -8.61 -21.02 5.70
C ALA A 171 -10.00 -21.42 5.20
N ASP A 172 -10.95 -20.49 5.16
CA ASP A 172 -12.32 -20.72 4.66
C ASP A 172 -12.35 -21.00 3.16
N THR A 173 -11.34 -20.57 2.41
CA THR A 173 -11.21 -20.84 0.96
C THR A 173 -10.39 -22.09 0.64
N GLY A 174 -9.98 -22.84 1.65
CA GLY A 174 -9.24 -24.11 1.48
C GLY A 174 -7.74 -23.93 1.25
N VAL A 175 -7.18 -22.76 1.47
CA VAL A 175 -5.73 -22.54 1.41
C VAL A 175 -5.05 -23.28 2.58
N PRO A 176 -3.92 -24.00 2.33
CA PRO A 176 -3.26 -24.79 3.36
C PRO A 176 -2.80 -23.97 4.56
N LYS A 177 -3.26 -24.32 5.76
CA LYS A 177 -2.94 -23.61 7.01
C LYS A 177 -1.45 -23.68 7.36
N GLU A 178 -0.80 -24.79 7.07
CA GLU A 178 0.62 -25.05 7.33
C GLU A 178 1.57 -24.19 6.48
N ARG A 179 1.05 -23.49 5.48
CA ARG A 179 1.78 -22.56 4.63
C ARG A 179 1.18 -21.15 4.62
N THR A 180 0.44 -20.83 5.68
CA THR A 180 -0.20 -19.52 5.88
C THR A 180 0.28 -18.93 7.22
N TYR A 181 1.00 -17.80 7.14
CA TYR A 181 1.65 -17.16 8.27
C TYR A 181 1.11 -15.76 8.50
N GLN A 182 0.87 -15.39 9.74
CA GLN A 182 0.57 -14.02 10.13
C GLN A 182 1.88 -13.29 10.37
N THR A 183 2.20 -12.33 9.52
CA THR A 183 3.43 -11.55 9.62
C THR A 183 3.22 -10.16 10.20
N GLY A 184 2.01 -9.63 10.14
CA GLY A 184 1.72 -8.22 10.33
C GLY A 184 1.97 -7.39 9.07
N SER A 185 1.55 -6.13 9.08
CA SER A 185 1.83 -5.18 8.01
C SER A 185 3.26 -4.62 8.13
N PRO A 186 3.99 -4.48 7.01
CA PRO A 186 5.32 -3.87 7.02
C PRO A 186 5.28 -2.35 7.20
N MET A 187 4.11 -1.71 7.25
CA MET A 187 3.98 -0.26 7.28
C MET A 187 4.59 0.36 8.54
N ALA A 188 4.42 -0.28 9.71
CA ALA A 188 5.02 0.21 10.97
C ALA A 188 6.55 0.27 10.88
N GLU A 189 7.17 -0.79 10.35
CA GLU A 189 8.63 -0.84 10.14
C GLU A 189 9.09 0.26 9.18
N VAL A 190 8.35 0.50 8.10
CA VAL A 190 8.65 1.55 7.12
C VAL A 190 8.50 2.95 7.72
N LEU A 191 7.45 3.20 8.49
CA LEU A 191 7.23 4.47 9.17
C LEU A 191 8.32 4.73 10.22
N HIS A 192 8.67 3.71 11.01
CA HIS A 192 9.74 3.81 12.03
C HIS A 192 11.09 4.15 11.38
N MET A 193 11.47 3.44 10.31
CA MET A 193 12.72 3.69 9.57
C MET A 193 12.83 5.12 9.02
N ASN A 194 11.70 5.78 8.76
CA ASN A 194 11.65 7.14 8.22
C ASN A 194 11.22 8.18 9.24
N LEU A 195 10.96 7.81 10.50
CA LEU A 195 10.38 8.71 11.50
C LEU A 195 11.21 9.99 11.72
N GLU A 196 12.53 9.88 11.72
CA GLU A 196 13.42 11.03 11.84
C GLU A 196 13.31 11.98 10.63
N LYS A 197 13.24 11.43 9.40
CA LYS A 197 13.06 12.23 8.17
C LYS A 197 11.67 12.89 8.16
N ILE A 198 10.64 12.16 8.59
CA ILE A 198 9.28 12.69 8.74
C ILE A 198 9.28 13.86 9.72
N GLN A 199 9.90 13.71 10.89
CA GLN A 199 9.95 14.76 11.91
C GLN A 199 10.71 16.00 11.44
N LYS A 200 11.75 15.84 10.63
CA LYS A 200 12.58 16.92 10.08
C LYS A 200 11.97 17.64 8.88
N SER A 201 10.90 17.10 8.28
CA SER A 201 10.26 17.74 7.12
C SER A 201 9.76 19.15 7.48
N ASP A 202 10.04 20.09 6.61
CA ASP A 202 9.66 21.51 6.67
C ASP A 202 8.34 21.81 5.94
N VAL A 203 7.58 20.77 5.56
CA VAL A 203 6.39 20.89 4.72
C VAL A 203 5.32 21.81 5.28
N LEU A 204 5.17 21.91 6.61
CA LEU A 204 4.22 22.84 7.25
C LEU A 204 4.59 24.29 6.91
N GLU A 205 5.87 24.63 7.05
CA GLU A 205 6.38 25.97 6.74
C GLU A 205 6.23 26.28 5.23
N ARG A 206 6.65 25.34 4.36
CA ARG A 206 6.52 25.48 2.89
C ARG A 206 5.09 25.71 2.43
N LEU A 207 4.11 25.10 3.10
CA LEU A 207 2.70 25.20 2.75
C LEU A 207 1.95 26.27 3.58
N GLY A 208 2.62 26.96 4.50
CA GLY A 208 2.01 27.97 5.37
C GLY A 208 0.90 27.37 6.24
N LEU A 209 1.15 26.21 6.83
CA LEU A 209 0.23 25.47 7.69
C LEU A 209 0.74 25.48 9.14
N GLU A 210 -0.19 25.50 10.08
CA GLU A 210 0.11 25.38 11.50
C GLU A 210 -0.49 24.09 12.07
N LYS A 211 0.20 23.53 13.07
CA LYS A 211 -0.25 22.32 13.76
C LYS A 211 -1.67 22.50 14.32
N ASP A 212 -2.50 21.47 14.14
CA ASP A 212 -3.91 21.38 14.56
C ASP A 212 -4.82 22.51 13.99
N LYS A 213 -4.36 23.23 12.94
CA LYS A 213 -5.13 24.28 12.27
C LYS A 213 -5.43 23.98 10.79
N TYR A 214 -5.47 22.74 10.41
CA TYR A 214 -5.90 22.28 9.08
C TYR A 214 -6.43 20.85 9.14
N ILE A 215 -7.23 20.48 8.16
CA ILE A 215 -7.64 19.10 7.91
C ILE A 215 -6.88 18.60 6.70
N LEU A 216 -6.33 17.37 6.76
CA LEU A 216 -5.68 16.71 5.63
C LEU A 216 -6.69 15.82 4.93
N LEU A 217 -6.88 16.05 3.61
CA LEU A 217 -7.76 15.27 2.77
C LEU A 217 -6.97 14.49 1.73
N SER A 218 -7.32 13.21 1.56
CA SER A 218 -6.90 12.39 0.43
C SER A 218 -8.08 11.56 -0.07
N ALA A 219 -8.52 11.83 -1.30
CA ALA A 219 -9.64 11.16 -1.95
C ALA A 219 -9.30 10.85 -3.40
N HIS A 220 -9.13 9.57 -3.72
CA HIS A 220 -8.64 9.14 -5.04
C HIS A 220 -9.24 7.80 -5.52
N ARG A 221 -10.02 7.11 -4.69
CA ARG A 221 -10.63 5.84 -5.04
C ARG A 221 -11.70 6.01 -6.12
N GLU A 222 -11.72 5.05 -7.04
CA GLU A 222 -12.64 5.05 -8.18
C GLU A 222 -14.11 5.12 -7.73
N GLU A 223 -14.46 4.38 -6.70
CA GLU A 223 -15.81 4.36 -6.11
C GLU A 223 -16.29 5.74 -5.67
N ASN A 224 -15.38 6.61 -5.21
CA ASN A 224 -15.68 7.96 -4.76
C ASN A 224 -15.63 8.99 -5.90
N ILE A 225 -14.76 8.78 -6.88
CA ILE A 225 -14.41 9.79 -7.90
C ILE A 225 -15.16 9.57 -9.22
N ASP A 226 -15.39 8.32 -9.63
CA ASP A 226 -15.94 8.02 -10.96
C ASP A 226 -17.48 8.11 -11.01
N SER A 227 -18.15 7.73 -9.93
CA SER A 227 -19.61 7.91 -9.80
C SER A 227 -19.94 9.38 -9.58
N GLU A 228 -20.72 9.99 -10.46
CA GLU A 228 -21.13 11.40 -10.34
C GLU A 228 -21.87 11.65 -9.02
N LYS A 229 -22.74 10.75 -8.61
CA LYS A 229 -23.49 10.82 -7.35
C LYS A 229 -22.55 10.83 -6.15
N ASN A 230 -21.58 9.92 -6.12
CA ASN A 230 -20.63 9.79 -5.01
C ASN A 230 -19.69 10.99 -4.99
N PHE A 231 -19.19 11.41 -6.16
CA PHE A 231 -18.36 12.59 -6.31
C PHE A 231 -19.03 13.84 -5.74
N LEU A 232 -20.27 14.13 -6.16
CA LEU A 232 -21.02 15.30 -5.67
C LEU A 232 -21.30 15.20 -4.17
N SER A 233 -21.66 14.02 -3.67
CA SER A 233 -21.89 13.80 -2.24
C SER A 233 -20.64 14.09 -1.43
N LEU A 234 -19.51 13.52 -1.82
CA LEU A 234 -18.22 13.67 -1.13
C LEU A 234 -17.75 15.12 -1.13
N PHE A 235 -17.69 15.79 -2.28
CA PHE A 235 -17.17 17.15 -2.35
C PHE A 235 -18.10 18.19 -1.74
N THR A 236 -19.44 17.94 -1.71
CA THR A 236 -20.38 18.73 -0.90
C THR A 236 -20.08 18.57 0.60
N ALA A 237 -19.80 17.35 1.04
CA ALA A 237 -19.43 17.09 2.44
C ALA A 237 -18.07 17.75 2.81
N ILE A 238 -17.11 17.78 1.89
CA ILE A 238 -15.81 18.47 2.08
C ILE A 238 -16.01 19.98 2.20
N ASN A 239 -16.86 20.59 1.37
CA ASN A 239 -17.19 22.02 1.51
C ASN A 239 -17.84 22.31 2.86
N ALA A 240 -18.75 21.43 3.32
CA ALA A 240 -19.39 21.56 4.64
C ALA A 240 -18.38 21.41 5.80
N LEU A 241 -17.34 20.56 5.65
CA LEU A 241 -16.23 20.51 6.61
C LEU A 241 -15.46 21.83 6.66
N ALA A 242 -15.13 22.40 5.48
CA ALA A 242 -14.43 23.69 5.39
C ALA A 242 -15.23 24.82 6.07
N GLU A 243 -16.54 24.85 5.84
CA GLU A 243 -17.43 25.82 6.46
C GLU A 243 -17.51 25.64 7.98
N LYS A 244 -17.67 24.41 8.46
CA LYS A 244 -17.85 24.11 9.88
C LYS A 244 -16.62 24.42 10.72
N TYR A 245 -15.44 24.03 10.24
CA TYR A 245 -14.20 24.19 11.00
C TYR A 245 -13.49 25.52 10.75
N ASP A 246 -13.90 26.28 9.73
CA ASP A 246 -13.34 27.57 9.32
C ASP A 246 -11.80 27.57 9.23
N MET A 247 -11.25 26.50 8.64
CA MET A 247 -9.81 26.32 8.49
C MET A 247 -9.45 25.70 7.13
N PRO A 248 -8.17 25.77 6.72
CA PRO A 248 -7.72 25.12 5.49
C PRO A 248 -7.98 23.62 5.50
N ILE A 249 -8.48 23.10 4.37
CA ILE A 249 -8.46 21.67 4.04
C ILE A 249 -7.40 21.48 2.99
N LEU A 250 -6.27 20.85 3.34
CA LEU A 250 -5.23 20.53 2.38
C LEU A 250 -5.60 19.24 1.66
N TYR A 251 -5.95 19.36 0.40
CA TYR A 251 -6.30 18.21 -0.43
C TYR A 251 -5.08 17.71 -1.23
N SER A 252 -4.46 16.61 -0.77
CA SER A 252 -3.46 15.87 -1.54
C SER A 252 -4.16 15.16 -2.71
N CYS A 253 -4.20 15.84 -3.85
CA CYS A 253 -5.07 15.49 -4.97
C CYS A 253 -4.31 14.72 -6.05
N HIS A 254 -4.71 13.47 -6.29
CA HIS A 254 -4.17 12.68 -7.39
C HIS A 254 -4.55 13.32 -8.75
N PRO A 255 -3.71 13.27 -9.80
CA PRO A 255 -3.99 13.85 -11.12
C PRO A 255 -5.35 13.46 -11.70
N ARG A 256 -5.79 12.21 -11.51
CA ARG A 256 -7.11 11.72 -11.92
C ARG A 256 -8.24 12.49 -11.23
N SER A 257 -8.14 12.67 -9.92
CA SER A 257 -9.15 13.41 -9.13
C SER A 257 -9.16 14.88 -9.51
N LYS A 258 -8.00 15.49 -9.77
CA LYS A 258 -7.87 16.86 -10.25
C LYS A 258 -8.57 17.05 -11.60
N HIS A 259 -8.29 16.17 -12.55
CA HIS A 259 -8.95 16.19 -13.86
C HIS A 259 -10.49 16.05 -13.75
N ARG A 260 -10.95 15.17 -12.86
CA ARG A 260 -12.40 14.99 -12.61
C ARG A 260 -13.04 16.24 -12.01
N LEU A 261 -12.38 16.90 -11.05
CA LEU A 261 -12.83 18.18 -10.49
C LEU A 261 -12.95 19.27 -11.56
N GLU A 262 -11.92 19.46 -12.35
CA GLU A 262 -11.91 20.43 -13.43
C GLU A 262 -13.04 20.18 -14.45
N LYS A 263 -13.22 18.93 -14.86
CA LYS A 263 -14.27 18.53 -15.82
C LYS A 263 -15.69 18.68 -15.25
N SER A 264 -15.87 18.47 -13.97
CA SER A 264 -17.21 18.55 -13.33
C SER A 264 -17.73 19.97 -13.19
N GLY A 265 -16.84 20.99 -13.18
CA GLY A 265 -17.19 22.36 -12.86
C GLY A 265 -17.62 22.57 -11.41
N PHE A 266 -17.42 21.57 -10.51
CA PHE A 266 -17.77 21.68 -9.09
C PHE A 266 -16.94 22.77 -8.41
N GLN A 267 -17.60 23.63 -7.65
CA GLN A 267 -16.94 24.73 -6.94
C GLN A 267 -16.55 24.28 -5.53
N LEU A 268 -15.25 24.17 -5.30
CA LEU A 268 -14.70 23.94 -3.97
C LEU A 268 -14.78 25.22 -3.13
N ASP A 269 -15.01 25.05 -1.84
CA ASP A 269 -14.86 26.16 -0.89
C ASP A 269 -13.44 26.74 -0.97
N PRO A 270 -13.25 28.07 -0.90
CA PRO A 270 -11.93 28.71 -0.99
C PRO A 270 -10.90 28.21 0.02
N ARG A 271 -11.35 27.65 1.14
CA ARG A 271 -10.48 27.04 2.16
C ARG A 271 -9.93 25.66 1.77
N VAL A 272 -10.52 25.01 0.75
CA VAL A 272 -10.00 23.73 0.21
C VAL A 272 -8.85 24.02 -0.75
N ARG A 273 -7.63 23.74 -0.30
CA ARG A 273 -6.39 23.99 -1.06
C ARG A 273 -6.00 22.69 -1.77
N VAL A 274 -6.17 22.65 -3.09
CA VAL A 274 -5.77 21.50 -3.92
C VAL A 274 -4.26 21.53 -4.10
N ASN A 275 -3.58 20.48 -3.67
CA ASN A 275 -2.14 20.31 -3.77
C ASN A 275 -1.81 19.03 -4.56
N GLU A 276 -0.72 19.04 -5.30
CA GLU A 276 -0.22 17.83 -5.94
C GLU A 276 0.18 16.77 -4.90
N PRO A 277 0.20 15.47 -5.26
CA PRO A 277 0.62 14.43 -4.35
C PRO A 277 2.02 14.71 -3.77
N LEU A 278 2.13 14.58 -2.47
CA LEU A 278 3.36 14.81 -1.72
C LEU A 278 4.19 13.53 -1.62
N GLY A 279 5.48 13.67 -1.36
CA GLY A 279 6.35 12.56 -1.00
C GLY A 279 5.97 11.93 0.35
N PHE A 280 6.49 10.74 0.61
CA PHE A 280 6.14 9.95 1.80
C PHE A 280 6.39 10.70 3.11
N ASN A 281 7.56 11.30 3.26
CA ASN A 281 7.94 11.99 4.50
C ASN A 281 7.09 13.23 4.76
N ASP A 282 6.82 14.04 3.74
CA ASP A 282 5.99 15.24 3.83
C ASP A 282 4.54 14.90 4.16
N TYR A 283 3.97 13.90 3.47
CA TYR A 283 2.59 13.49 3.71
C TYR A 283 2.40 12.98 5.14
N ASN A 284 3.31 12.16 5.64
CA ASN A 284 3.28 11.65 7.01
C ASN A 284 3.51 12.76 8.06
N LYS A 285 4.37 13.75 7.76
CA LYS A 285 4.50 14.94 8.62
C LYS A 285 3.19 15.71 8.72
N LEU A 286 2.48 15.87 7.61
CA LEU A 286 1.17 16.51 7.59
C LEU A 286 0.12 15.69 8.37
N GLN A 287 0.11 14.37 8.25
CA GLN A 287 -0.80 13.52 9.05
C GLN A 287 -0.57 13.73 10.56
N MET A 288 0.68 13.74 11.00
CA MET A 288 1.03 13.93 12.41
C MET A 288 0.58 15.27 12.98
N ASN A 289 0.41 16.29 12.15
CA ASN A 289 0.13 17.66 12.60
C ASN A 289 -1.26 18.17 12.23
N ALA A 290 -2.08 17.38 11.53
CA ALA A 290 -3.44 17.75 11.19
C ALA A 290 -4.37 17.67 12.41
N LEU A 291 -5.40 18.53 12.41
CA LEU A 291 -6.52 18.42 13.35
C LEU A 291 -7.24 17.09 13.15
N ALA A 292 -7.54 16.75 11.90
CA ALA A 292 -8.11 15.48 11.49
C ALA A 292 -7.58 15.08 10.11
N ILE A 293 -7.58 13.77 9.82
CA ILE A 293 -7.27 13.20 8.52
C ILE A 293 -8.54 12.56 7.96
N VAL A 294 -8.92 12.96 6.75
CA VAL A 294 -10.05 12.41 5.99
C VAL A 294 -9.47 11.74 4.76
N SER A 295 -9.57 10.40 4.68
CA SER A 295 -8.90 9.69 3.59
C SER A 295 -9.64 8.41 3.18
N ASP A 296 -9.58 8.06 1.88
CA ASP A 296 -10.00 6.76 1.35
C ASP A 296 -8.82 5.79 1.15
N SER A 297 -7.63 6.17 1.63
CA SER A 297 -6.44 5.32 1.54
C SER A 297 -6.58 4.04 2.37
N GLY A 298 -6.17 2.91 1.78
CA GLY A 298 -6.11 1.62 2.48
C GLY A 298 -5.03 1.56 3.57
N THR A 299 -4.07 2.50 3.59
CA THR A 299 -3.00 2.56 4.59
C THR A 299 -3.35 3.40 5.82
N LEU A 300 -4.38 4.24 5.76
CA LEU A 300 -4.79 5.08 6.88
C LEU A 300 -4.95 4.33 8.21
N PRO A 301 -5.59 3.13 8.26
CA PRO A 301 -5.69 2.35 9.49
C PRO A 301 -4.33 1.89 10.02
N GLU A 302 -3.41 1.50 9.13
CA GLU A 302 -2.06 1.07 9.50
C GLU A 302 -1.24 2.24 10.05
N GLU A 303 -1.31 3.41 9.41
CA GLU A 303 -0.67 4.65 9.83
C GLU A 303 -1.22 5.15 11.17
N SER A 304 -2.55 5.14 11.33
CA SER A 304 -3.21 5.54 12.58
C SER A 304 -2.79 4.66 13.74
N SER A 305 -2.76 3.35 13.54
CA SER A 305 -2.32 2.38 14.53
C SER A 305 -0.86 2.60 14.95
N PHE A 306 0.02 2.81 13.98
CA PHE A 306 1.43 3.11 14.25
C PHE A 306 1.59 4.40 15.06
N TYR A 307 0.95 5.50 14.66
CA TYR A 307 1.06 6.77 15.38
C TYR A 307 0.50 6.67 16.79
N LEU A 308 -0.60 5.95 16.99
CA LEU A 308 -1.15 5.69 18.31
C LEU A 308 -0.14 4.91 19.18
N SER A 309 0.57 3.93 18.62
CA SER A 309 1.55 3.09 19.33
C SER A 309 2.77 3.88 19.84
N ILE A 310 3.17 4.92 19.11
CA ILE A 310 4.30 5.78 19.50
C ILE A 310 3.87 7.00 20.34
N GLY A 311 2.62 7.02 20.84
CA GLY A 311 2.09 8.11 21.67
C GLY A 311 1.77 9.40 20.90
N HIS A 312 1.55 9.30 19.59
CA HIS A 312 1.20 10.45 18.73
C HIS A 312 -0.16 10.20 18.01
N PRO A 313 -1.28 10.13 18.75
CA PRO A 313 -2.58 9.78 18.18
C PRO A 313 -3.05 10.79 17.14
N ILE A 314 -3.64 10.32 16.06
CA ILE A 314 -4.25 11.10 14.99
C ILE A 314 -5.76 10.89 14.95
N ALA A 315 -6.53 11.91 14.58
CA ALA A 315 -7.97 11.79 14.35
C ALA A 315 -8.22 11.31 12.94
N ALA A 316 -8.30 9.99 12.75
CA ALA A 316 -8.40 9.33 11.46
C ALA A 316 -9.86 9.00 11.07
N VAL A 317 -10.29 9.51 9.92
CA VAL A 317 -11.62 9.30 9.34
C VAL A 317 -11.48 8.70 7.94
N CYS A 318 -11.97 7.47 7.80
CA CYS A 318 -11.92 6.74 6.54
C CYS A 318 -13.22 6.93 5.76
N ILE A 319 -13.15 7.62 4.60
CA ILE A 319 -14.30 7.91 3.72
C ILE A 319 -14.56 6.78 2.74
N ARG A 320 -15.00 5.64 3.27
CA ARG A 320 -15.31 4.44 2.50
C ARG A 320 -16.58 3.79 3.00
N THR A 321 -17.23 3.00 2.15
CA THR A 321 -18.42 2.21 2.49
C THR A 321 -18.06 0.84 3.07
N SER A 322 -16.81 0.41 2.88
CA SER A 322 -16.27 -0.86 3.39
C SER A 322 -14.77 -0.71 3.68
N THR A 323 -14.21 -1.67 4.39
CA THR A 323 -12.78 -1.69 4.70
C THR A 323 -12.21 -3.10 4.54
N GLU A 324 -10.97 -3.19 4.05
CA GLU A 324 -10.18 -4.42 4.07
C GLU A 324 -9.42 -4.60 5.39
N ARG A 325 -9.65 -3.71 6.38
CA ARG A 325 -8.94 -3.65 7.67
C ARG A 325 -9.91 -3.75 8.85
N PRO A 326 -10.73 -4.82 8.95
CA PRO A 326 -11.70 -4.96 10.04
C PRO A 326 -11.02 -5.01 11.41
N GLU A 327 -9.80 -5.54 11.51
CA GLU A 327 -9.01 -5.63 12.73
C GLU A 327 -8.66 -4.25 13.31
N ALA A 328 -8.34 -3.26 12.47
CA ALA A 328 -8.07 -1.90 12.93
C ALA A 328 -9.34 -1.17 13.37
N LEU A 329 -10.47 -1.47 12.71
CA LEU A 329 -11.77 -0.94 13.13
C LEU A 329 -12.18 -1.53 14.49
N GLU A 330 -11.93 -2.82 14.72
CA GLU A 330 -12.16 -3.48 16.01
C GLU A 330 -11.25 -2.91 17.12
N ALA A 331 -10.01 -2.57 16.78
CA ALA A 331 -9.09 -1.91 17.70
C ALA A 331 -9.49 -0.46 18.03
N GLY A 332 -10.26 0.19 17.16
CA GLY A 332 -10.73 1.57 17.32
C GLY A 332 -9.72 2.63 16.87
N ASP A 333 -8.83 2.28 15.95
CA ASP A 333 -7.76 3.16 15.47
C ASP A 333 -8.26 4.26 14.53
N PHE A 334 -9.41 4.06 13.91
CA PHE A 334 -10.01 5.00 12.96
C PHE A 334 -11.54 4.90 12.99
N ILE A 335 -12.21 5.89 12.41
CA ILE A 335 -13.66 5.86 12.22
C ILE A 335 -13.95 5.64 10.75
N LEU A 336 -14.74 4.59 10.43
CA LEU A 336 -15.28 4.38 9.10
C LEU A 336 -16.48 5.29 8.91
N ALA A 337 -16.33 6.27 8.03
CA ALA A 337 -17.38 7.21 7.65
C ALA A 337 -17.82 6.95 6.21
N GLY A 338 -19.09 7.20 5.94
CA GLY A 338 -19.58 7.33 4.58
C GLY A 338 -19.11 8.63 3.92
N ILE A 339 -19.72 8.95 2.80
CA ILE A 339 -19.37 10.12 1.98
C ILE A 339 -20.46 11.21 1.99
N THR A 340 -21.49 11.07 2.81
CA THR A 340 -22.53 12.11 2.96
C THR A 340 -22.08 13.17 3.95
N THR A 341 -22.60 14.39 3.79
CA THR A 341 -22.29 15.52 4.70
C THR A 341 -22.51 15.15 6.16
N ARG A 342 -23.65 14.55 6.49
CA ARG A 342 -23.98 14.18 7.87
C ARG A 342 -23.00 13.16 8.44
N GLU A 343 -22.70 12.10 7.69
CA GLU A 343 -21.80 11.02 8.11
C GLU A 343 -20.38 11.56 8.33
N LEU A 344 -19.87 12.33 7.38
CA LEU A 344 -18.52 12.87 7.43
C LEU A 344 -18.34 13.88 8.57
N LEU A 345 -19.28 14.81 8.75
CA LEU A 345 -19.22 15.78 9.85
C LEU A 345 -19.26 15.09 11.22
N ASN A 346 -20.19 14.13 11.41
CA ASN A 346 -20.31 13.42 12.69
C ASN A 346 -19.07 12.58 13.01
N ALA A 347 -18.53 11.88 12.02
CA ALA A 347 -17.32 11.07 12.20
C ALA A 347 -16.08 11.93 12.50
N THR A 348 -15.97 13.09 11.85
CA THR A 348 -14.86 14.02 12.08
C THR A 348 -14.93 14.64 13.47
N ASP A 349 -16.13 15.08 13.92
CA ASP A 349 -16.33 15.57 15.28
C ASP A 349 -15.93 14.54 16.33
N MET A 350 -16.43 13.32 16.15
CA MET A 350 -16.15 12.21 17.07
C MET A 350 -14.67 11.88 17.12
N ALA A 351 -13.98 11.79 15.96
CA ALA A 351 -12.56 11.49 15.91
C ALA A 351 -11.72 12.57 16.64
N ILE A 352 -12.04 13.85 16.42
CA ILE A 352 -11.37 14.97 17.07
C ILE A 352 -11.63 14.93 18.58
N GLU A 353 -12.87 14.74 19.01
CA GLU A 353 -13.24 14.68 20.42
C GLU A 353 -12.54 13.51 21.14
N MET A 354 -12.52 12.32 20.52
CA MET A 354 -11.84 11.14 21.06
C MET A 354 -10.32 11.37 21.18
N LYS A 355 -9.68 11.99 20.16
CA LYS A 355 -8.27 12.38 20.22
C LYS A 355 -8.00 13.32 21.38
N GLN A 356 -8.82 14.38 21.54
CA GLN A 356 -8.67 15.38 22.59
C GLN A 356 -8.86 14.80 24.00
N LYS A 357 -9.78 13.86 24.15
CA LYS A 357 -10.05 13.17 25.43
C LYS A 357 -9.08 12.04 25.73
N GLY A 358 -8.22 11.66 24.78
CA GLY A 358 -7.32 10.51 24.91
C GLY A 358 -8.06 9.16 25.03
N VAL A 359 -9.24 9.05 24.40
CA VAL A 359 -10.08 7.85 24.42
C VAL A 359 -10.18 7.17 23.05
N LEU A 360 -9.20 7.39 22.18
CA LEU A 360 -9.00 6.55 21.00
C LEU A 360 -8.74 5.10 21.42
N GLY A 361 -9.03 4.15 20.56
CA GLY A 361 -8.86 2.73 20.80
C GLY A 361 -7.44 2.32 21.21
N LYS A 362 -7.10 1.08 20.98
CA LYS A 362 -5.74 0.58 21.19
C LYS A 362 -5.07 0.38 19.83
N PRO A 363 -3.74 0.51 19.75
CA PRO A 363 -3.03 0.18 18.52
C PRO A 363 -3.35 -1.27 18.08
N CYS A 364 -3.69 -1.47 16.82
CA CYS A 364 -3.92 -2.81 16.29
C CYS A 364 -2.59 -3.59 16.29
N PRO A 365 -2.50 -4.74 16.97
CA PRO A 365 -1.25 -5.50 17.08
C PRO A 365 -0.63 -5.87 15.73
N ASP A 366 -1.47 -6.05 14.70
CA ASP A 366 -1.05 -6.44 13.36
C ASP A 366 -0.36 -5.31 12.57
N TYR A 367 -0.45 -4.06 13.09
CA TYR A 367 0.03 -2.85 12.40
C TYR A 367 1.10 -2.07 13.16
N VAL A 368 1.66 -2.65 14.21
CA VAL A 368 2.70 -2.02 15.03
C VAL A 368 4.00 -2.82 15.11
N ASP A 369 4.07 -3.94 14.39
CA ASP A 369 5.26 -4.79 14.38
C ASP A 369 6.34 -4.19 13.46
N GLU A 370 7.49 -3.88 14.04
CA GLU A 370 8.64 -3.29 13.35
C GLU A 370 9.66 -4.34 12.86
N THR A 371 9.28 -5.63 12.87
CA THR A 371 10.16 -6.75 12.49
C THR A 371 9.63 -7.61 11.36
N VAL A 372 8.64 -7.11 10.63
CA VAL A 372 7.95 -7.84 9.55
C VAL A 372 8.91 -8.29 8.46
N SER A 373 9.84 -7.42 8.04
CA SER A 373 10.83 -7.77 7.02
C SER A 373 11.68 -8.98 7.42
N MET A 374 12.04 -9.11 8.68
CA MET A 374 12.81 -10.25 9.19
C MET A 374 11.97 -11.54 9.23
N LYS A 375 10.69 -11.45 9.57
CA LYS A 375 9.76 -12.59 9.48
C LYS A 375 9.67 -13.10 8.04
N VAL A 376 9.48 -12.19 7.08
CA VAL A 376 9.39 -12.49 5.64
C VAL A 376 10.65 -13.22 5.16
N VAL A 377 11.83 -12.68 5.46
CA VAL A 377 13.11 -13.31 5.08
C VAL A 377 13.26 -14.71 5.67
N ARG A 378 12.93 -14.91 6.95
CA ARG A 378 12.99 -16.23 7.59
C ARG A 378 12.03 -17.24 6.96
N ILE A 379 10.80 -16.80 6.63
CA ILE A 379 9.81 -17.64 5.95
C ILE A 379 10.32 -18.03 4.56
N ILE A 380 10.79 -17.08 3.77
CA ILE A 380 11.33 -17.35 2.43
C ILE A 380 12.50 -18.35 2.51
N GLN A 381 13.48 -18.09 3.37
CA GLN A 381 14.66 -18.96 3.53
C GLN A 381 14.28 -20.39 3.92
N GLY A 382 13.31 -20.54 4.84
CA GLY A 382 12.86 -21.85 5.27
C GLY A 382 12.04 -22.60 4.22
N TYR A 383 11.22 -21.88 3.46
CA TYR A 383 10.21 -22.50 2.60
C TYR A 383 10.61 -22.71 1.14
N VAL A 384 11.63 -22.06 0.61
CA VAL A 384 12.11 -22.30 -0.76
C VAL A 384 12.34 -23.80 -0.99
N ASN A 385 13.11 -24.44 -0.11
CA ASN A 385 13.42 -25.88 -0.22
C ASN A 385 12.21 -26.77 0.10
N VAL A 386 11.38 -26.38 1.08
CA VAL A 386 10.16 -27.12 1.42
C VAL A 386 9.20 -27.16 0.23
N VAL A 387 8.95 -26.02 -0.41
CA VAL A 387 8.10 -25.93 -1.59
C VAL A 387 8.67 -26.72 -2.76
N ASN A 388 9.96 -26.57 -3.04
CA ASN A 388 10.62 -27.33 -4.10
C ASN A 388 10.46 -28.84 -3.88
N LYS A 389 10.66 -29.33 -2.66
CA LYS A 389 10.54 -30.76 -2.34
C LYS A 389 9.10 -31.25 -2.31
N MET A 390 8.22 -30.55 -1.57
CA MET A 390 6.87 -31.05 -1.28
C MET A 390 5.85 -30.72 -2.37
N VAL A 391 5.99 -29.59 -3.05
CA VAL A 391 5.05 -29.18 -4.10
C VAL A 391 5.57 -29.53 -5.47
N TRP A 392 6.82 -29.20 -5.78
CA TRP A 392 7.38 -29.35 -7.13
C TRP A 392 8.17 -30.65 -7.34
N ARG A 393 8.41 -31.42 -6.27
CA ARG A 393 9.16 -32.69 -6.30
C ARG A 393 10.52 -32.56 -6.99
N LYS A 394 11.19 -31.41 -6.79
CA LYS A 394 12.56 -31.17 -7.21
C LYS A 394 13.49 -31.77 -6.15
N TYR A 395 14.34 -32.72 -6.56
CA TYR A 395 15.26 -33.45 -5.68
C TYR A 395 16.69 -33.11 -6.05
#